data_554c8a720893171b823d1c53651fe488
#
_entry.id   554c8a720893171b823d1c53651fe488
#
_cell.length_a   1.000
_cell.length_b   1.000
_cell.length_c   1.000
_cell.angle_alpha   90.00
_cell.angle_beta   90.00
_cell.angle_gamma   90.00
#
_symmetry.space_group_name_H-M   'P 1'
#
loop_
_entity.id
_entity.type
_entity.pdbx_description
1 polymer ?
#
loop_
_entity_poly.entity_id
_entity_poly.type
_entity_poly.pdbx_seq_one_letter_code
_entity_poly.pdbx_strand_id
1 'polypeptide(L)'
;MPIAILSEHSDLADSVRDLVKRVVPSEVLHEALETPIANPPTYWKAAADQGLHGLHLSENVGGQGFGILELAIVLAEFGHGAVPGPFVPSAIASALISANDPDDKRLEALASGDAIGAYAIDSGLTATRHGA
;
A
#
# COMPACT_ATOMS: atom_id res chain seq x y z
N MET A 1 17.21 9.74 -19.21
CA MET A 1 15.90 10.08 -19.81
C MET A 1 15.09 10.82 -18.75
N PRO A 2 14.52 11.98 -19.07
CA PRO A 2 13.58 12.60 -18.18
C PRO A 2 12.33 11.70 -18.07
N ILE A 3 11.87 11.44 -16.84
CA ILE A 3 10.60 10.76 -16.62
C ILE A 3 9.52 11.76 -17.03
N ALA A 4 8.76 11.44 -18.09
CA ALA A 4 7.64 12.27 -18.50
C ALA A 4 6.47 12.05 -17.51
N ILE A 5 6.13 13.10 -16.77
CA ILE A 5 4.90 13.11 -15.97
C ILE A 5 3.75 13.44 -16.93
N LEU A 6 2.85 12.51 -17.12
CA LEU A 6 1.66 12.66 -17.93
C LEU A 6 0.51 13.26 -17.11
N SER A 7 -0.54 13.76 -17.79
CA SER A 7 -1.76 14.24 -17.12
C SER A 7 -2.37 13.19 -16.19
N GLU A 8 -2.35 11.92 -16.60
CA GLU A 8 -2.85 10.78 -15.82
C GLU A 8 -2.13 10.62 -14.48
N HIS A 9 -0.83 10.94 -14.42
CA HIS A 9 -0.08 10.92 -13.16
C HIS A 9 -0.51 12.04 -12.22
N SER A 10 -0.85 13.22 -12.76
CA SER A 10 -1.40 14.32 -11.96
C SER A 10 -2.79 13.99 -11.45
N ASP A 11 -3.64 13.37 -12.28
CA ASP A 11 -4.98 12.95 -11.91
C ASP A 11 -4.94 11.87 -10.81
N LEU A 12 -3.99 10.94 -10.90
CA LEU A 12 -3.74 9.93 -9.84
C LEU A 12 -3.32 10.62 -8.54
N ALA A 13 -2.36 11.54 -8.58
CA ALA A 13 -1.89 12.27 -7.40
C ALA A 13 -3.05 13.04 -6.74
N ASP A 14 -3.87 13.74 -7.52
CA ASP A 14 -5.00 14.51 -7.01
C ASP A 14 -6.06 13.59 -6.38
N SER A 15 -6.38 12.47 -7.03
CA SER A 15 -7.32 11.47 -6.50
C SER A 15 -6.86 10.89 -5.17
N VAL A 16 -5.58 10.54 -5.07
CA VAL A 16 -4.99 10.00 -3.82
C VAL A 16 -4.95 11.06 -2.73
N ARG A 17 -4.58 12.30 -3.08
CA ARG A 17 -4.57 13.43 -2.14
C ARG A 17 -5.96 13.70 -1.55
N ASP A 18 -7.00 13.63 -2.40
CA ASP A 18 -8.39 13.82 -1.95
C ASP A 18 -8.86 12.65 -1.08
N LEU A 19 -8.46 11.43 -1.41
CA LEU A 19 -8.68 10.28 -0.54
C LEU A 19 -8.06 10.52 0.84
N VAL A 20 -6.77 10.85 0.89
CA VAL A 20 -6.03 11.06 2.14
C VAL A 20 -6.69 12.15 3.00
N LYS A 21 -7.02 13.30 2.42
CA LYS A 21 -7.73 14.39 3.14
C LYS A 21 -9.05 13.92 3.76
N ARG A 22 -9.77 13.04 3.07
CA ARG A 22 -11.07 12.54 3.52
C ARG A 22 -10.97 11.51 4.64
N VAL A 23 -9.98 10.60 4.56
CA VAL A 23 -9.90 9.43 5.45
C VAL A 23 -8.84 9.53 6.54
N VAL A 24 -7.93 10.50 6.43
CA VAL A 24 -6.87 10.77 7.40
C VAL A 24 -6.85 12.26 7.76
N PRO A 25 -7.94 12.79 8.33
CA PRO A 25 -7.96 14.16 8.82
C PRO A 25 -7.00 14.33 10.01
N SER A 26 -6.72 15.58 10.41
CA SER A 26 -5.75 15.89 11.46
C SER A 26 -6.05 15.21 12.80
N GLU A 27 -7.32 14.99 13.11
CA GLU A 27 -7.77 14.32 14.32
C GLU A 27 -7.26 12.85 14.37
N VAL A 28 -7.32 12.14 13.25
CA VAL A 28 -6.80 10.77 13.11
C VAL A 28 -5.28 10.76 13.30
N LEU A 29 -4.57 11.77 12.80
CA LEU A 29 -3.13 11.88 12.98
C LEU A 29 -2.74 12.12 14.43
N HIS A 30 -3.47 13.03 15.13
CA HIS A 30 -3.22 13.28 16.55
C HIS A 30 -3.50 12.04 17.40
N GLU A 31 -4.60 11.34 17.13
CA GLU A 31 -4.93 10.08 17.82
C GLU A 31 -3.84 9.02 17.61
N ALA A 32 -3.29 8.92 16.42
CA ALA A 32 -2.23 7.97 16.10
C ALA A 32 -0.89 8.24 16.84
N LEU A 33 -0.69 9.43 17.41
CA LEU A 33 0.46 9.72 18.24
C LEU A 33 0.31 9.20 19.69
N GLU A 34 -0.92 9.05 20.16
CA GLU A 34 -1.23 8.72 21.55
C GLU A 34 -1.71 7.28 21.73
N THR A 35 -2.32 6.71 20.69
CA THR A 35 -2.91 5.37 20.73
C THR A 35 -2.34 4.47 19.64
N PRO A 36 -2.24 3.15 19.88
CA PRO A 36 -1.87 2.21 18.83
C PRO A 36 -2.82 2.31 17.64
N ILE A 37 -2.25 2.34 16.44
CA ILE A 37 -3.03 2.37 15.20
C ILE A 37 -3.82 1.08 15.06
N ALA A 38 -5.10 1.20 14.71
CA ALA A 38 -5.95 0.05 14.40
C ALA A 38 -5.34 -0.79 13.26
N ASN A 39 -5.50 -2.11 13.33
CA ASN A 39 -5.00 -3.03 12.32
C ASN A 39 -6.17 -3.90 11.79
N PRO A 40 -6.67 -3.66 10.57
CA PRO A 40 -6.23 -2.63 9.62
C PRO A 40 -6.60 -1.19 10.05
N PRO A 41 -5.87 -0.18 9.56
CA PRO A 41 -6.22 1.22 9.77
C PRO A 41 -7.55 1.60 9.12
N THR A 42 -8.19 2.67 9.60
CA THR A 42 -9.51 3.10 9.11
C THR A 42 -9.54 3.43 7.60
N TYR A 43 -8.44 3.94 7.04
CA TYR A 43 -8.33 4.25 5.61
C TYR A 43 -8.16 3.00 4.73
N TRP A 44 -7.80 1.84 5.29
CA TRP A 44 -7.35 0.65 4.56
C TRP A 44 -8.36 0.18 3.52
N LYS A 45 -9.62 0.11 3.93
CA LYS A 45 -10.70 -0.27 3.01
C LYS A 45 -10.90 0.75 1.88
N ALA A 46 -10.84 2.03 2.17
CA ALA A 46 -11.00 3.07 1.16
C ALA A 46 -9.85 3.06 0.13
N ALA A 47 -8.64 2.73 0.55
CA ALA A 47 -7.51 2.50 -0.35
C ALA A 47 -7.69 1.23 -1.19
N ALA A 48 -8.25 0.16 -0.60
CA ALA A 48 -8.60 -1.07 -1.32
C ALA A 48 -9.67 -0.82 -2.38
N ASP A 49 -10.73 -0.10 -2.04
CA ASP A 49 -11.83 0.24 -2.96
C ASP A 49 -11.34 1.06 -4.18
N GLN A 50 -10.22 1.77 -4.07
CA GLN A 50 -9.53 2.45 -5.17
C GLN A 50 -8.45 1.60 -5.85
N GLY A 51 -8.24 0.36 -5.42
CA GLY A 51 -7.25 -0.55 -5.99
C GLY A 51 -5.79 -0.19 -5.68
N LEU A 52 -5.54 0.67 -4.68
CA LEU A 52 -4.18 1.17 -4.40
C LEU A 52 -3.24 0.08 -3.86
N HIS A 53 -3.76 -0.94 -3.17
CA HIS A 53 -2.96 -2.05 -2.65
C HIS A 53 -2.37 -2.91 -3.76
N GLY A 54 -3.12 -3.09 -4.86
CA GLY A 54 -2.71 -3.88 -6.03
C GLY A 54 -2.23 -3.05 -7.22
N LEU A 55 -1.98 -1.75 -7.04
CA LEU A 55 -1.69 -0.83 -8.15
C LEU A 55 -0.56 -1.34 -9.06
N HIS A 56 0.52 -1.84 -8.49
CA HIS A 56 1.73 -2.33 -9.17
C HIS A 56 1.71 -3.83 -9.49
N LEU A 57 0.67 -4.54 -9.08
CA LEU A 57 0.53 -5.98 -9.31
C LEU A 57 -0.18 -6.26 -10.64
N SER A 58 0.08 -7.44 -11.20
CA SER A 58 -0.57 -7.91 -12.42
C SER A 58 -2.09 -8.04 -12.25
N GLU A 59 -2.84 -7.80 -13.32
CA GLU A 59 -4.28 -8.02 -13.38
C GLU A 59 -4.67 -9.47 -13.07
N ASN A 60 -3.79 -10.45 -13.38
CA ASN A 60 -4.02 -11.87 -13.11
C ASN A 60 -4.23 -12.17 -11.61
N VAL A 61 -3.69 -11.35 -10.74
CA VAL A 61 -3.82 -11.48 -9.27
C VAL A 61 -4.70 -10.37 -8.68
N GLY A 62 -5.54 -9.76 -9.51
CA GLY A 62 -6.44 -8.69 -9.06
C GLY A 62 -5.79 -7.32 -8.93
N GLY A 63 -4.58 -7.14 -9.46
CA GLY A 63 -3.89 -5.85 -9.49
C GLY A 63 -4.38 -4.94 -10.62
N GLN A 64 -3.78 -3.75 -10.71
CA GLN A 64 -4.14 -2.74 -11.72
C GLN A 64 -3.18 -2.74 -12.92
N GLY A 65 -2.07 -3.48 -12.85
CA GLY A 65 -1.08 -3.58 -13.93
C GLY A 65 -0.25 -2.32 -14.18
N PHE A 66 -0.26 -1.36 -13.25
CA PHE A 66 0.57 -0.16 -13.34
C PHE A 66 2.03 -0.44 -12.97
N GLY A 67 2.88 0.58 -13.12
CA GLY A 67 4.29 0.47 -12.84
C GLY A 67 4.71 1.02 -11.47
N ILE A 68 6.03 1.05 -11.28
CA ILE A 68 6.64 1.60 -10.06
C ILE A 68 6.44 3.12 -9.94
N LEU A 69 6.25 3.82 -11.05
CA LEU A 69 6.06 5.27 -11.07
C LEU A 69 4.72 5.63 -10.42
N GLU A 70 3.65 4.96 -10.79
CA GLU A 70 2.32 5.17 -10.22
C GLU A 70 2.29 4.81 -8.74
N LEU A 71 2.95 3.72 -8.35
CA LEU A 71 3.12 3.38 -6.93
C LEU A 71 3.90 4.47 -6.18
N ALA A 72 4.95 5.03 -6.76
CA ALA A 72 5.73 6.10 -6.14
C ALA A 72 4.89 7.37 -5.95
N ILE A 73 3.98 7.69 -6.88
CA ILE A 73 3.04 8.81 -6.75
C ILE A 73 2.12 8.59 -5.54
N VAL A 74 1.53 7.40 -5.41
CA VAL A 74 0.68 7.05 -4.26
C VAL A 74 1.45 7.19 -2.95
N LEU A 75 2.66 6.64 -2.89
CA LEU A 75 3.52 6.71 -1.71
C LEU A 75 3.91 8.14 -1.35
N ALA A 76 4.15 9.00 -2.35
CA ALA A 76 4.44 10.41 -2.12
C ALA A 76 3.23 11.14 -1.50
N GLU A 77 2.02 10.93 -2.02
CA GLU A 77 0.81 11.55 -1.46
C GLU A 77 0.48 11.02 -0.06
N PHE A 78 0.70 9.72 0.20
CA PHE A 78 0.58 9.15 1.54
C PHE A 78 1.61 9.74 2.51
N GLY A 79 2.84 9.96 2.04
CA GLY A 79 3.89 10.63 2.82
C GLY A 79 3.55 12.07 3.13
N HIS A 80 3.06 12.84 2.16
CA HIS A 80 2.59 14.22 2.36
C HIS A 80 1.46 14.32 3.38
N GLY A 81 0.55 13.35 3.38
CA GLY A 81 -0.54 13.26 4.35
C GLY A 81 -0.17 12.59 5.66
N ALA A 82 1.08 12.19 5.85
CA ALA A 82 1.56 11.45 7.02
C ALA A 82 0.68 10.22 7.36
N VAL A 83 0.16 9.52 6.34
CA VAL A 83 -0.76 8.39 6.48
C VAL A 83 -0.13 7.31 7.35
N PRO A 84 -0.69 7.00 8.53
CA PRO A 84 -0.11 6.04 9.44
C PRO A 84 -0.45 4.61 9.03
N GLY A 85 0.41 3.64 9.37
CA GLY A 85 0.10 2.22 9.22
C GLY A 85 0.91 1.49 8.14
N PRO A 86 0.49 0.27 7.76
CA PRO A 86 1.34 -0.70 7.09
C PRO A 86 1.29 -0.65 5.56
N PHE A 87 0.87 0.44 4.92
CA PHE A 87 0.75 0.50 3.46
C PHE A 87 2.10 0.25 2.76
N VAL A 88 3.15 0.96 3.17
CA VAL A 88 4.49 0.83 2.57
C VAL A 88 5.06 -0.58 2.77
N PRO A 89 5.09 -1.16 3.99
CA PRO A 89 5.55 -2.54 4.17
C PRO A 89 4.75 -3.55 3.36
N SER A 90 3.43 -3.36 3.24
CA SER A 90 2.57 -4.26 2.46
C SER A 90 2.87 -4.16 0.96
N ALA A 91 3.06 -2.96 0.43
CA ALA A 91 3.43 -2.74 -0.97
C ALA A 91 4.80 -3.36 -1.29
N ILE A 92 5.78 -3.23 -0.40
CA ILE A 92 7.10 -3.85 -0.57
C ILE A 92 6.99 -5.38 -0.53
N ALA A 93 6.24 -5.93 0.44
CA ALA A 93 6.06 -7.37 0.56
C ALA A 93 5.41 -7.97 -0.70
N SER A 94 4.35 -7.33 -1.21
CA SER A 94 3.69 -7.79 -2.44
C SER A 94 4.59 -7.68 -3.68
N ALA A 95 5.37 -6.61 -3.79
CA ALA A 95 6.35 -6.45 -4.87
C ALA A 95 7.44 -7.54 -4.82
N LEU A 96 7.96 -7.87 -3.64
CA LEU A 96 8.96 -8.94 -3.47
C LEU A 96 8.40 -10.32 -3.82
N ILE A 97 7.15 -10.61 -3.41
CA ILE A 97 6.48 -11.87 -3.75
C ILE A 97 6.28 -11.94 -5.27
N SER A 98 5.72 -10.90 -5.87
CA SER A 98 5.45 -10.84 -7.30
C SER A 98 6.72 -10.95 -8.15
N ALA A 99 7.84 -10.38 -7.70
CA ALA A 99 9.12 -10.50 -8.39
C ALA A 99 9.70 -11.92 -8.35
N ASN A 100 9.35 -12.71 -7.32
CA ASN A 100 9.81 -14.09 -7.19
C ASN A 100 8.84 -15.10 -7.85
N ASP A 101 7.54 -14.89 -7.67
CA ASP A 101 6.47 -15.70 -8.26
C ASP A 101 5.25 -14.79 -8.55
N PRO A 102 5.07 -14.36 -9.81
CA PRO A 102 3.98 -13.43 -10.17
C PRO A 102 2.58 -14.06 -10.08
N ASP A 103 2.47 -15.37 -9.99
CA ASP A 103 1.21 -16.11 -9.87
C ASP A 103 0.95 -16.62 -8.44
N ASP A 104 1.74 -16.17 -7.46
CA ASP A 104 1.55 -16.56 -6.06
C ASP A 104 0.16 -16.12 -5.55
N LYS A 105 -0.62 -17.08 -5.07
CA LYS A 105 -2.01 -16.86 -4.60
C LYS A 105 -2.14 -15.87 -3.45
N ARG A 106 -1.06 -15.61 -2.69
CA ARG A 106 -1.05 -14.61 -1.62
C ARG A 106 -1.21 -13.20 -2.17
N LEU A 107 -0.83 -12.97 -3.43
CA LEU A 107 -0.94 -11.69 -4.10
C LEU A 107 -2.40 -11.23 -4.25
N GLU A 108 -3.35 -12.13 -4.43
CA GLU A 108 -4.78 -11.79 -4.53
C GLU A 108 -5.27 -11.11 -3.25
N ALA A 109 -4.97 -11.68 -2.09
CA ALA A 109 -5.35 -11.11 -0.80
C ALA A 109 -4.60 -9.81 -0.47
N LEU A 110 -3.35 -9.66 -0.94
CA LEU A 110 -2.60 -8.42 -0.79
C LEU A 110 -3.14 -7.33 -1.72
N ALA A 111 -3.51 -7.67 -2.95
CA ALA A 111 -4.07 -6.74 -3.93
C ALA A 111 -5.44 -6.21 -3.51
N SER A 112 -6.29 -7.06 -2.94
CA SER A 112 -7.61 -6.67 -2.43
C SER A 112 -7.57 -5.94 -1.09
N GLY A 113 -6.43 -5.97 -0.38
CA GLY A 113 -6.32 -5.44 0.98
C GLY A 113 -6.86 -6.36 2.07
N ASP A 114 -7.25 -7.60 1.74
CA ASP A 114 -7.71 -8.61 2.71
C ASP A 114 -6.56 -9.14 3.58
N ALA A 115 -5.32 -9.00 3.10
CA ALA A 115 -4.12 -9.32 3.84
C ALA A 115 -3.19 -8.10 3.94
N ILE A 116 -2.47 -8.03 5.03
CA ILE A 116 -1.42 -7.03 5.26
C ILE A 116 -0.08 -7.73 5.19
N GLY A 117 0.78 -7.24 4.30
CA GLY A 117 2.14 -7.74 4.16
C GLY A 117 3.12 -7.02 5.07
N ALA A 118 4.18 -7.72 5.44
CA ALA A 118 5.34 -7.16 6.08
C ALA A 118 6.61 -7.82 5.53
N TYR A 119 7.72 -7.13 5.62
CA TYR A 119 9.01 -7.69 5.26
C TYR A 119 10.01 -7.45 6.38
N ALA A 120 11.00 -8.31 6.46
CA ALA A 120 12.09 -8.18 7.42
C ALA A 120 13.42 -8.37 6.69
N ILE A 121 14.37 -7.49 6.96
CA ILE A 121 15.72 -7.53 6.40
C ILE A 121 16.69 -7.72 7.55
N ASP A 122 16.99 -8.97 7.86
CA ASP A 122 18.03 -9.33 8.83
C ASP A 122 18.55 -10.74 8.55
N SER A 123 19.81 -11.00 8.85
CA SER A 123 20.46 -12.29 8.65
C SER A 123 20.19 -13.33 9.75
N GLY A 124 19.53 -12.96 10.83
CA GLY A 124 19.30 -13.80 12.01
C GLY A 124 17.83 -14.12 12.31
N LEU A 125 16.92 -13.87 11.37
CA LEU A 125 15.49 -14.05 11.59
C LEU A 125 15.07 -15.51 11.61
N THR A 126 14.35 -15.91 12.66
CA THR A 126 13.67 -17.20 12.77
C THR A 126 12.18 -16.97 12.76
N ALA A 127 11.48 -17.55 11.80
CA ALA A 127 10.03 -17.51 11.76
C ALA A 127 9.44 -18.51 12.76
N THR A 128 8.63 -18.02 13.69
CA THR A 128 7.89 -18.86 14.62
C THR A 128 6.41 -18.65 14.41
N ARG A 129 5.66 -19.73 14.16
CA ARG A 129 4.21 -19.69 14.08
C ARG A 129 3.64 -19.78 15.49
N HIS A 130 3.04 -18.73 15.99
CA HIS A 130 2.28 -18.73 17.23
C HIS A 130 0.78 -18.89 16.94
N GLY A 131 0.20 -19.92 17.51
CA GLY A 131 -1.24 -20.18 17.49
C GLY A 131 -1.72 -20.88 16.22
N ALA A 132 -2.47 -21.91 16.39
CA ALA A 132 -3.48 -22.41 15.49
C ALA A 132 -4.83 -21.94 16.00
#